data_972f3901d475a848f89d8d3fb452f6f9
#
_entry.id   972f3901d475a848f89d8d3fb452f6f9
#
_cell.length_a   1.000
_cell.length_b   1.000
_cell.length_c   1.000
_cell.angle_alpha   90.00
_cell.angle_beta   90.00
_cell.angle_gamma   90.00
#
_symmetry.space_group_name_H-M   'P 1'
#
loop_
_entity.id
_entity.type
_entity.pdbx_description
1 polymer ?
#
loop_
_entity_poly.entity_id
_entity_poly.type
_entity_poly.pdbx_seq_one_letter_code
_entity_poly.pdbx_strand_id
1 'polypeptide(L)' 'ALDDNQRKIINMLFDGFEGNLTSGKWAKICKCSQDTAGRSLKYLVENDILEQVGAGRSTHYILKCGD' A
#
# COMPACT_ATOMS: atom_id res chain seq x y z
N ALA A 1 -6.82 1.46 14.36
CA ALA A 1 -6.07 0.20 14.35
C ALA A 1 -5.97 -0.33 12.92
N LEU A 2 -4.85 -0.97 12.61
CA LEU A 2 -4.63 -1.52 11.29
C LEU A 2 -5.15 -2.95 11.20
N ASP A 3 -5.66 -3.30 10.03
CA ASP A 3 -6.06 -4.67 9.74
C ASP A 3 -4.83 -5.56 9.60
N ASP A 4 -5.03 -6.86 9.71
CA ASP A 4 -3.95 -7.82 9.51
C ASP A 4 -3.31 -7.67 8.13
N ASN A 5 -4.13 -7.44 7.11
CA ASN A 5 -3.64 -7.25 5.76
C ASN A 5 -2.78 -5.98 5.66
N GLN A 6 -3.20 -4.91 6.30
CA GLN A 6 -2.45 -3.68 6.29
C GLN A 6 -1.12 -3.85 7.01
N ARG A 7 -1.12 -4.53 8.14
CA ARG A 7 0.12 -4.83 8.87
C ARG A 7 1.07 -5.68 8.04
N LYS A 8 0.51 -6.66 7.35
CA LYS A 8 1.31 -7.55 6.51
C LYS A 8 2.05 -6.77 5.42
N ILE A 9 1.34 -5.88 4.74
CA ILE A 9 1.94 -5.08 3.69
C ILE A 9 3.00 -4.13 4.23
N ILE A 10 2.71 -3.48 5.36
CA ILE A 10 3.67 -2.56 5.97
C ILE A 10 4.93 -3.31 6.37
N ASN A 11 4.80 -4.50 6.96
CA ASN A 11 5.95 -5.31 7.32
C ASN A 11 6.77 -5.70 6.09
N MET A 12 6.10 -6.01 4.98
CA MET A 12 6.79 -6.34 3.75
C MET A 12 7.56 -5.15 3.21
N LEU A 13 7.02 -3.95 3.35
CA LEU A 13 7.71 -2.74 2.93
C LEU A 13 8.94 -2.47 3.79
N PHE A 14 8.85 -2.73 5.09
CA PHE A 14 10.00 -2.60 5.97
C PHE A 14 11.10 -3.59 5.65
N ASP A 15 10.71 -4.78 5.19
CA ASP A 15 11.66 -5.85 4.86
C ASP A 15 12.32 -5.66 3.49
N GLY A 16 12.04 -4.55 2.83
CA GLY A 16 12.63 -4.29 1.53
C GLY A 16 11.80 -4.87 0.39
N PHE A 17 10.56 -4.47 0.32
CA PHE A 17 9.66 -4.91 -0.75
C PHE A 17 10.25 -4.54 -2.10
N GLU A 18 10.47 -5.53 -2.95
CA GLU A 18 10.99 -5.30 -4.28
C GLU A 18 9.91 -4.72 -5.19
N GLY A 19 10.27 -3.66 -5.89
CA GLY A 19 9.36 -2.99 -6.79
C GLY A 19 8.43 -2.04 -6.04
N ASN A 20 7.46 -1.54 -6.76
CA ASN A 20 6.54 -0.55 -6.22
C ASN A 20 5.24 -1.21 -5.82
N LEU A 21 4.71 -0.78 -4.70
CA LEU A 21 3.41 -1.26 -4.25
C LEU A 21 2.32 -0.58 -5.07
N THR A 22 1.45 -1.39 -5.65
CA THR A 22 0.30 -0.89 -6.41
C THR A 22 -0.96 -1.57 -5.90
N SER A 23 -2.13 -1.04 -6.29
CA SER A 23 -3.38 -1.65 -5.90
C SER A 23 -3.48 -3.08 -6.45
N GLY A 24 -2.95 -3.32 -7.65
CA GLY A 24 -2.93 -4.67 -8.20
C GLY A 24 -2.11 -5.63 -7.37
N LYS A 25 -0.93 -5.20 -6.93
CA LYS A 25 -0.09 -6.03 -6.07
C LYS A 25 -0.73 -6.27 -4.72
N TRP A 26 -1.31 -5.23 -4.14
CA TRP A 26 -2.03 -5.36 -2.87
C TRP A 26 -3.13 -6.40 -2.98
N ALA A 27 -3.96 -6.29 -4.03
CA ALA A 27 -5.07 -7.22 -4.25
C ALA A 27 -4.57 -8.65 -4.35
N LYS A 28 -3.44 -8.84 -5.04
CA LYS A 28 -2.86 -10.16 -5.23
C LYS A 28 -2.33 -10.74 -3.92
N ILE A 29 -1.62 -9.92 -3.14
CA ILE A 29 -1.03 -10.36 -1.88
C ILE A 29 -2.11 -10.68 -0.85
N CYS A 30 -3.10 -9.83 -0.76
CA CYS A 30 -4.18 -9.97 0.23
C CYS A 30 -5.35 -10.79 -0.27
N LYS A 31 -5.30 -11.24 -1.53
CA LYS A 31 -6.35 -12.04 -2.14
C LYS A 31 -7.71 -11.37 -2.05
N CYS A 32 -7.73 -10.10 -2.39
CA CYS A 32 -8.97 -9.32 -2.40
C CYS A 32 -9.13 -8.62 -3.74
N SER A 33 -10.26 -7.94 -3.93
CA SER A 33 -10.49 -7.22 -5.18
C SER A 33 -9.66 -5.94 -5.21
N GLN A 34 -9.43 -5.43 -6.42
CA GLN A 34 -8.70 -4.17 -6.55
C GLN A 34 -9.44 -3.01 -5.89
N ASP A 35 -10.75 -3.08 -5.87
CA ASP A 35 -11.55 -2.06 -5.21
C ASP A 35 -11.25 -2.02 -3.71
N THR A 36 -11.21 -3.19 -3.09
CA THR A 36 -10.87 -3.31 -1.67
C THR A 36 -9.43 -2.86 -1.43
N ALA A 37 -8.52 -3.26 -2.32
CA ALA A 37 -7.12 -2.85 -2.21
C ALA A 37 -6.98 -1.34 -2.30
N GLY A 38 -7.69 -0.72 -3.23
CA GLY A 38 -7.66 0.73 -3.38
C GLY A 38 -8.13 1.47 -2.14
N ARG A 39 -9.18 0.95 -1.51
CA ARG A 39 -9.69 1.54 -0.28
C ARG A 39 -8.69 1.43 0.85
N SER A 40 -8.04 0.29 0.99
CA SER A 40 -7.03 0.10 2.02
C SER A 40 -5.84 1.02 1.81
N LEU A 41 -5.38 1.13 0.57
CA LEU A 41 -4.28 2.02 0.23
C LEU A 41 -4.63 3.47 0.51
N LYS A 42 -5.84 3.88 0.14
CA LYS A 42 -6.29 5.24 0.40
C LYS A 42 -6.33 5.53 1.90
N TYR A 43 -6.81 4.58 2.68
CA TYR A 43 -6.84 4.72 4.13
C TYR A 43 -5.44 4.95 4.68
N LEU A 44 -4.48 4.16 4.23
CA LEU A 44 -3.10 4.29 4.70
C LEU A 44 -2.48 5.61 4.27
N VAL A 45 -2.79 6.07 3.07
CA VAL A 45 -2.31 7.38 2.59
C VAL A 45 -2.90 8.51 3.42
N GLU A 46 -4.19 8.44 3.72
CA GLU A 46 -4.85 9.48 4.51
C GLU A 46 -4.33 9.53 5.94
N ASN A 47 -3.83 8.42 6.45
CA ASN A 47 -3.26 8.36 7.80
C ASN A 47 -1.75 8.56 7.82
N ASP A 48 -1.18 9.05 6.71
CA ASP A 48 0.25 9.36 6.59
C ASP A 48 1.15 8.15 6.81
N ILE A 49 0.64 6.96 6.52
CA ILE A 49 1.44 5.74 6.62
C ILE A 49 2.11 5.45 5.28
N LEU A 50 1.40 5.69 4.19
CA LEU A 50 1.93 5.53 2.85
C LEU A 50 1.85 6.85 2.09
N GLU A 51 2.69 6.98 1.09
CA GLU A 51 2.68 8.13 0.20
C GLU A 51 2.42 7.66 -1.21
N GLN A 52 1.49 8.33 -1.89
CA GLN A 52 1.20 8.05 -3.29
C GLN A 52 2.17 8.81 -4.16
N VAL A 53 2.87 8.12 -5.03
CA VAL A 53 3.88 8.71 -5.92
C VAL A 53 3.50 8.41 -7.35
N GLY A 54 3.76 9.36 -8.24
CA GLY A 54 3.47 9.21 -9.65
C GLY A 54 2.07 9.64 -9.99
N ALA A 55 1.71 9.44 -11.25
CA ALA A 55 0.39 9.80 -11.75
C ALA A 55 -0.02 8.83 -12.84
N GLY A 56 -1.31 8.64 -12.99
CA GLY A 56 -1.84 7.76 -14.02
C GLY A 56 -1.35 6.33 -13.87
N ARG A 57 -0.80 5.79 -14.94
CA ARG A 57 -0.37 4.39 -14.95
C ARG A 57 0.86 4.12 -14.10
N SER A 58 1.59 5.16 -13.76
CA SER A 58 2.81 5.03 -12.96
C SER A 58 2.57 5.21 -11.48
N THR A 59 1.33 5.31 -11.07
CA THR A 59 0.99 5.50 -9.66
C THR A 59 1.42 4.29 -8.84
N HIS A 60 2.14 4.55 -7.77
CA HIS A 60 2.51 3.52 -6.82
C HIS A 60 2.57 4.13 -5.42
N TYR A 61 2.75 3.28 -4.44
CA TYR A 61 2.73 3.71 -3.03
C TYR A 61 4.01 3.29 -2.36
N ILE A 62 4.55 4.18 -1.55
CA ILE A 62 5.75 3.92 -0.78
C ILE A 62 5.47 4.16 0.69
N LEU A 63 6.29 3.57 1.54
CA LEU A 63 6.18 3.81 2.97
C LEU A 63 6.61 5.23 3.26
N LYS A 64 5.74 5.98 3.92
CA LYS A 64 6.04 7.36 4.27
C LYS A 64 6.91 7.36 5.52
N CYS A 65 8.11 7.88 5.37
CA CYS A 65 8.98 8.07 6.53
C CYS A 65 8.47 9.29 7.29
N GLY A 66 7.78 9.03 8.36
CA GLY A 66 7.24 10.09 9.17
C GLY A 66 8.33 10.67 10.06
N ASP A 67 8.55 11.90 9.91
CA ASP A 67 9.41 12.61 10.82
C ASP A 67 8.87 13.96 11.08
#